data_85879544a9bed9074c1933432ce28aa7
#
_entry.id   85879544a9bed9074c1933432ce28aa7
#
_cell.length_a   1.000
_cell.length_b   1.000
_cell.length_c   1.000
_cell.angle_alpha   90.00
_cell.angle_beta   90.00
_cell.angle_gamma   90.00
#
_symmetry.space_group_name_H-M   'P 1'
#
loop_
_entity.id
_entity.type
_entity.pdbx_description
1 polymer ?
#
loop_
_entity_poly.entity_id
_entity_poly.type
_entity_poly.pdbx_seq_one_letter_code
_entity_poly.pdbx_strand_id
1 'polypeptide(L)'
;SFQAGLSWECVLNKREAFRRAFDGFRLESVCAFDEAKLHALQQDASIIRNRRKLEAAVRNARVFRDIQQECGSFSSYLWGWTNGQVLREFGPTSSPLSDAISADLKKRGMTFVGTTIIYAYLQAVGVINAHSPTCYRAGAVPLYPTPRP
;
A
#
# COMPACT_ATOMS: atom_id res chain seq x y z
N SER A 1 1.73 1.31 4.67
CA SER A 1 1.18 1.49 6.04
C SER A 1 2.24 1.39 7.13
N PHE A 2 3.18 0.45 7.08
CA PHE A 2 4.26 0.34 8.08
C PHE A 2 5.21 1.55 8.07
N GLN A 3 5.38 2.21 6.92
CA GLN A 3 6.24 3.38 6.78
C GLN A 3 5.67 4.63 7.47
N ALA A 4 4.35 4.71 7.72
CA ALA A 4 3.72 5.89 8.31
C ALA A 4 4.45 6.36 9.60
N GLY A 5 5.01 7.58 9.58
CA GLY A 5 5.78 8.16 10.67
C GLY A 5 7.19 7.56 10.90
N LEU A 6 7.72 6.82 9.93
CA LEU A 6 9.07 6.23 9.96
C LEU A 6 9.83 6.56 8.67
N SER A 7 11.17 6.45 8.71
CA SER A 7 11.99 6.55 7.51
C SER A 7 11.83 5.31 6.62
N TRP A 8 12.00 5.48 5.31
CA TRP A 8 12.05 4.37 4.35
C TRP A 8 13.16 3.37 4.67
N GLU A 9 14.34 3.85 5.08
CA GLU A 9 15.47 3.01 5.47
C GLU A 9 15.10 2.06 6.62
N CYS A 10 14.44 2.58 7.66
CA CYS A 10 13.98 1.78 8.80
C CYS A 10 13.07 0.63 8.37
N VAL A 11 12.15 0.88 7.44
CA VAL A 11 11.18 -0.12 6.97
C VAL A 11 11.83 -1.10 6.00
N LEU A 12 12.67 -0.62 5.08
CA LEU A 12 13.36 -1.47 4.10
C LEU A 12 14.32 -2.44 4.77
N ASN A 13 15.07 -2.01 5.78
CA ASN A 13 15.97 -2.87 6.55
C ASN A 13 15.23 -4.01 7.29
N LYS A 14 13.94 -3.85 7.55
CA LYS A 14 13.09 -4.87 8.19
C LYS A 14 12.19 -5.64 7.22
N ARG A 15 12.31 -5.38 5.92
CA ARG A 15 11.44 -5.96 4.88
C ARG A 15 11.35 -7.48 4.94
N GLU A 16 12.48 -8.16 5.00
CA GLU A 16 12.50 -9.64 5.01
C GLU A 16 12.00 -10.21 6.34
N ALA A 17 12.24 -9.50 7.45
CA ALA A 17 11.68 -9.88 8.75
C ALA A 17 10.15 -9.77 8.74
N PHE A 18 9.59 -8.66 8.22
CA PHE A 18 8.15 -8.53 8.03
C PHE A 18 7.59 -9.58 7.10
N ARG A 19 8.28 -9.90 6.00
CA ARG A 19 7.84 -10.94 5.07
C ARG A 19 7.69 -12.29 5.75
N ARG A 20 8.67 -12.68 6.58
CA ARG A 20 8.59 -13.93 7.37
C ARG A 20 7.48 -13.86 8.42
N ALA A 21 7.41 -12.78 9.19
CA ALA A 21 6.46 -12.60 10.28
C ALA A 21 4.99 -12.62 9.81
N PHE A 22 4.75 -12.12 8.59
CA PHE A 22 3.44 -12.04 7.95
C PHE A 22 3.19 -13.15 6.91
N ASP A 23 3.82 -14.32 7.05
CA ASP A 23 3.62 -15.50 6.22
C ASP A 23 3.74 -15.21 4.71
N GLY A 24 4.74 -14.41 4.32
CA GLY A 24 4.96 -13.96 2.93
C GLY A 24 3.93 -12.94 2.43
N PHE A 25 3.16 -12.34 3.33
CA PHE A 25 2.01 -11.48 3.01
C PHE A 25 0.94 -12.17 2.18
N ARG A 26 0.77 -13.49 2.33
CA ARG A 26 -0.36 -14.18 1.73
C ARG A 26 -1.65 -13.66 2.36
N LEU A 27 -2.53 -13.15 1.52
CA LEU A 27 -3.71 -12.40 1.96
C LEU A 27 -4.58 -13.21 2.94
N GLU A 28 -4.89 -14.46 2.59
CA GLU A 28 -5.73 -15.32 3.42
C GLU A 28 -5.09 -15.60 4.80
N SER A 29 -3.77 -15.82 4.81
CA SER A 29 -3.04 -16.01 6.08
C SER A 29 -3.14 -14.76 6.96
N VAL A 30 -2.89 -13.58 6.40
CA VAL A 30 -2.93 -12.32 7.18
C VAL A 30 -4.36 -12.01 7.65
N CYS A 31 -5.37 -12.27 6.83
CA CYS A 31 -6.78 -12.10 7.22
C CYS A 31 -7.18 -12.99 8.41
N ALA A 32 -6.54 -14.17 8.54
CA ALA A 32 -6.82 -15.14 9.59
C ALA A 32 -6.03 -14.89 10.89
N PHE A 33 -5.13 -13.91 10.93
CA PHE A 33 -4.37 -13.60 12.15
C PHE A 33 -5.31 -13.24 13.30
N ASP A 34 -5.14 -13.95 14.41
CA ASP A 34 -5.86 -13.78 15.66
C ASP A 34 -5.04 -13.00 16.70
N GLU A 35 -5.59 -12.83 17.89
CA GLU A 35 -4.92 -12.13 18.99
C GLU A 35 -3.65 -12.85 19.45
N ALA A 36 -3.59 -14.18 19.40
CA ALA A 36 -2.40 -14.94 19.76
C ALA A 36 -1.26 -14.65 18.78
N LYS A 37 -1.54 -14.61 17.48
CA LYS A 37 -0.56 -14.25 16.45
C LYS A 37 -0.12 -12.78 16.58
N LEU A 38 -1.05 -11.86 16.83
CA LEU A 38 -0.71 -10.44 17.07
C LEU A 38 0.19 -10.27 18.30
N HIS A 39 -0.07 -11.01 19.38
CA HIS A 39 0.78 -11.00 20.55
C HIS A 39 2.18 -11.54 20.24
N ALA A 40 2.29 -12.65 19.50
CA ALA A 40 3.57 -13.19 19.08
C ALA A 40 4.37 -12.18 18.21
N LEU A 41 3.69 -11.47 17.29
CA LEU A 41 4.31 -10.41 16.48
C LEU A 41 4.84 -9.25 17.34
N GLN A 42 4.18 -8.92 18.45
CA GLN A 42 4.66 -7.89 19.38
C GLN A 42 5.93 -8.29 20.13
N GLN A 43 6.18 -9.57 20.27
CA GLN A 43 7.41 -10.09 20.91
C GLN A 43 8.57 -10.24 19.91
N ASP A 44 8.30 -10.20 18.61
CA ASP A 44 9.34 -10.34 17.56
C ASP A 44 10.18 -9.06 17.44
N ALA A 45 11.38 -9.07 17.99
CA ALA A 45 12.32 -7.95 17.92
C ALA A 45 12.84 -7.66 16.49
N SER A 46 12.68 -8.58 15.56
CA SER A 46 13.12 -8.40 14.18
C SER A 46 12.25 -7.40 13.38
N ILE A 47 11.00 -7.18 13.81
CA ILE A 47 10.07 -6.26 13.17
C ILE A 47 9.82 -5.00 14.01
N ILE A 48 9.02 -4.05 13.46
CA ILE A 48 8.55 -2.87 14.19
C ILE A 48 7.37 -3.29 15.06
N ARG A 49 7.58 -3.35 16.39
CA ARG A 49 6.62 -3.86 17.38
C ARG A 49 5.55 -2.83 17.78
N ASN A 50 4.95 -2.17 16.81
CA ASN A 50 3.87 -1.24 17.06
C ASN A 50 2.52 -1.96 16.94
N ARG A 51 1.86 -2.26 18.09
CA ARG A 51 0.58 -2.98 18.13
C ARG A 51 -0.45 -2.40 17.17
N ARG A 52 -0.64 -1.07 17.19
CA ARG A 52 -1.64 -0.40 16.34
C ARG A 52 -1.38 -0.63 14.83
N LYS A 53 -0.10 -0.69 14.41
CA LYS A 53 0.27 -0.99 13.03
C LYS A 53 0.08 -2.46 12.68
N LEU A 54 0.35 -3.38 13.62
CA LEU A 54 0.14 -4.81 13.42
C LEU A 54 -1.35 -5.13 13.26
N GLU A 55 -2.19 -4.59 14.16
CA GLU A 55 -3.65 -4.68 14.07
C GLU A 55 -4.19 -4.06 12.78
N ALA A 56 -3.64 -2.89 12.41
CA ALA A 56 -3.99 -2.21 11.17
C ALA A 56 -3.68 -3.06 9.93
N ALA A 57 -2.54 -3.76 9.92
CA ALA A 57 -2.17 -4.61 8.79
C ALA A 57 -3.19 -5.74 8.58
N VAL A 58 -3.67 -6.36 9.64
CA VAL A 58 -4.71 -7.40 9.57
C VAL A 58 -6.05 -6.83 9.10
N ARG A 59 -6.46 -5.68 9.66
CA ARG A 59 -7.68 -4.98 9.25
C ARG A 59 -7.60 -4.56 7.79
N ASN A 60 -6.49 -3.98 7.37
CA ASN A 60 -6.28 -3.55 5.99
C ASN A 60 -6.30 -4.74 5.02
N ALA A 61 -5.76 -5.90 5.42
CA ALA A 61 -5.81 -7.12 4.61
C ALA A 61 -7.26 -7.59 4.37
N ARG A 62 -8.11 -7.52 5.40
CA ARG A 62 -9.54 -7.88 5.25
C ARG A 62 -10.26 -6.91 4.30
N VAL A 63 -10.07 -5.60 4.45
CA VAL A 63 -10.63 -4.61 3.52
C VAL A 63 -10.07 -4.79 2.10
N PHE A 64 -8.79 -5.12 1.98
CA PHE A 64 -8.17 -5.41 0.68
C PHE A 64 -8.85 -6.61 -0.02
N ARG A 65 -9.13 -7.67 0.72
CA ARG A 65 -9.89 -8.83 0.21
C ARG A 65 -11.30 -8.44 -0.24
N ASP A 66 -12.00 -7.64 0.58
CA ASP A 66 -13.34 -7.18 0.25
C ASP A 66 -13.36 -6.33 -1.03
N ILE A 67 -12.37 -5.45 -1.22
CA ILE A 67 -12.17 -4.70 -2.47
C ILE A 67 -11.89 -5.63 -3.66
N GLN A 68 -11.11 -6.70 -3.46
CA GLN A 68 -10.87 -7.68 -4.54
C GLN A 68 -12.15 -8.40 -4.95
N GLN A 69 -13.01 -8.73 -3.98
CA GLN A 69 -14.32 -9.35 -4.27
C GLN A 69 -15.26 -8.40 -5.01
N GLU A 70 -15.27 -7.12 -4.63
CA GLU A 70 -16.10 -6.07 -5.24
C GLU A 70 -15.65 -5.69 -6.65
N CYS A 71 -14.34 -5.52 -6.85
CA CYS A 71 -13.75 -4.95 -8.07
C CYS A 71 -13.03 -5.98 -8.96
N GLY A 72 -13.06 -7.26 -8.60
CA GLY A 72 -12.29 -8.33 -9.24
C GLY A 72 -10.82 -8.36 -8.84
N SER A 73 -10.18 -7.22 -8.64
CA SER A 73 -8.82 -7.10 -8.12
C SER A 73 -8.56 -5.73 -7.48
N PHE A 74 -7.57 -5.65 -6.61
CA PHE A 74 -7.13 -4.36 -6.08
C PHE A 74 -6.49 -3.48 -7.17
N SER A 75 -5.91 -4.09 -8.19
CA SER A 75 -5.41 -3.37 -9.38
C SER A 75 -6.57 -2.70 -10.13
N SER A 76 -7.67 -3.42 -10.39
CA SER A 76 -8.85 -2.86 -11.03
C SER A 76 -9.43 -1.69 -10.22
N TYR A 77 -9.51 -1.82 -8.90
CA TYR A 77 -9.91 -0.74 -8.01
C TYR A 77 -9.03 0.50 -8.18
N LEU A 78 -7.69 0.35 -8.14
CA LEU A 78 -6.77 1.48 -8.27
C LEU A 78 -6.83 2.14 -9.63
N TRP A 79 -6.76 1.35 -10.70
CA TRP A 79 -6.76 1.87 -12.07
C TRP A 79 -8.13 2.44 -12.49
N GLY A 80 -9.20 2.04 -11.83
CA GLY A 80 -10.54 2.63 -12.01
C GLY A 80 -10.57 4.13 -11.70
N TRP A 81 -9.78 4.59 -10.73
CA TRP A 81 -9.70 6.01 -10.37
C TRP A 81 -9.10 6.91 -11.46
N THR A 82 -8.35 6.35 -12.39
CA THR A 82 -7.68 7.08 -13.49
C THR A 82 -8.14 6.64 -14.87
N ASN A 83 -9.16 5.78 -14.96
CA ASN A 83 -9.59 5.15 -16.21
C ASN A 83 -8.41 4.46 -16.93
N GLY A 84 -7.52 3.83 -16.18
CA GLY A 84 -6.35 3.13 -16.71
C GLY A 84 -5.21 4.04 -17.17
N GLN A 85 -5.27 5.33 -16.92
CA GLN A 85 -4.25 6.30 -17.35
C GLN A 85 -3.20 6.52 -16.26
N VAL A 86 -1.94 6.66 -16.69
CA VAL A 86 -0.84 7.08 -15.83
C VAL A 86 -0.85 8.60 -15.71
N LEU A 87 -0.92 9.11 -14.49
CA LEU A 87 -0.81 10.53 -14.21
C LEU A 87 0.67 10.94 -14.10
N ARG A 88 1.01 12.13 -14.61
CA ARG A 88 2.36 12.69 -14.50
C ARG A 88 2.34 13.83 -13.50
N GLU A 89 2.96 13.61 -12.35
CA GLU A 89 3.02 14.58 -11.25
C GLU A 89 4.43 14.61 -10.69
N PHE A 90 5.12 15.73 -10.79
CA PHE A 90 6.48 15.89 -10.26
C PHE A 90 6.50 16.99 -9.18
N GLY A 91 7.04 16.66 -8.01
CA GLY A 91 7.28 17.58 -6.90
C GLY A 91 6.33 17.43 -5.69
N PRO A 92 5.01 17.21 -5.84
CA PRO A 92 4.14 17.09 -4.68
C PRO A 92 4.37 15.78 -3.90
N THR A 93 3.86 15.75 -2.67
CA THR A 93 3.83 14.57 -1.78
C THR A 93 2.40 14.07 -1.53
N SER A 94 1.42 14.72 -2.14
CA SER A 94 0.00 14.35 -2.16
C SER A 94 -0.66 14.99 -3.38
N SER A 95 -1.82 14.48 -3.77
CA SER A 95 -2.62 15.02 -4.87
C SER A 95 -4.10 14.78 -4.60
N PRO A 96 -5.02 15.46 -5.33
CA PRO A 96 -6.46 15.19 -5.23
C PRO A 96 -6.81 13.71 -5.40
N LEU A 97 -6.08 12.98 -6.26
CA LEU A 97 -6.26 11.54 -6.43
C LEU A 97 -5.89 10.79 -5.14
N SER A 98 -4.72 11.07 -4.55
CA SER A 98 -4.32 10.41 -3.31
C SER A 98 -5.22 10.76 -2.13
N ASP A 99 -5.78 11.97 -2.10
CA ASP A 99 -6.76 12.40 -1.10
C ASP A 99 -8.05 11.60 -1.22
N ALA A 100 -8.58 11.46 -2.44
CA ALA A 100 -9.81 10.74 -2.72
C ALA A 100 -9.67 9.25 -2.38
N ILE A 101 -8.59 8.59 -2.82
CA ILE A 101 -8.33 7.18 -2.53
C ILE A 101 -8.10 6.98 -1.02
N SER A 102 -7.35 7.87 -0.36
CA SER A 102 -7.16 7.83 1.09
C SER A 102 -8.49 7.91 1.85
N ALA A 103 -9.39 8.81 1.41
CA ALA A 103 -10.70 8.98 2.01
C ALA A 103 -11.57 7.72 1.83
N ASP A 104 -11.60 7.13 0.63
CA ASP A 104 -12.36 5.91 0.35
C ASP A 104 -11.83 4.72 1.16
N LEU A 105 -10.51 4.50 1.18
CA LEU A 105 -9.91 3.40 1.95
C LEU A 105 -10.17 3.55 3.46
N LYS A 106 -10.14 4.78 3.99
CA LYS A 106 -10.51 5.05 5.39
C LYS A 106 -11.98 4.77 5.65
N LYS A 107 -12.87 5.19 4.75
CA LYS A 107 -14.31 4.90 4.84
C LYS A 107 -14.59 3.39 4.85
N ARG A 108 -13.81 2.60 4.10
CA ARG A 108 -13.84 1.14 4.10
C ARG A 108 -13.24 0.50 5.36
N GLY A 109 -12.61 1.27 6.24
CA GLY A 109 -12.05 0.83 7.51
C GLY A 109 -10.54 0.63 7.54
N MET A 110 -9.80 0.96 6.47
CA MET A 110 -8.34 0.92 6.52
C MET A 110 -7.77 2.03 7.41
N THR A 111 -6.62 1.75 8.01
CA THR A 111 -5.85 2.71 8.82
C THR A 111 -4.40 2.78 8.36
N PHE A 112 -3.70 3.85 8.72
CA PHE A 112 -2.36 4.17 8.22
C PHE A 112 -2.29 4.26 6.69
N VAL A 113 -3.36 4.75 6.08
CA VAL A 113 -3.52 5.01 4.64
C VAL A 113 -3.73 6.50 4.37
N GLY A 114 -2.98 7.36 5.07
CA GLY A 114 -3.00 8.81 4.84
C GLY A 114 -2.58 9.17 3.41
N THR A 115 -2.97 10.36 2.95
CA THR A 115 -2.75 10.79 1.56
C THR A 115 -1.29 10.66 1.12
N THR A 116 -0.32 11.06 1.95
CA THR A 116 1.11 10.94 1.64
C THR A 116 1.53 9.47 1.46
N ILE A 117 0.99 8.55 2.27
CA ILE A 117 1.27 7.10 2.14
C ILE A 117 0.65 6.56 0.85
N ILE A 118 -0.58 6.96 0.55
CA ILE A 118 -1.26 6.56 -0.69
C ILE A 118 -0.54 7.15 -1.90
N TYR A 119 -0.12 8.41 -1.85
CA TYR A 119 0.63 9.04 -2.94
C TYR A 119 1.93 8.28 -3.25
N ALA A 120 2.74 7.97 -2.22
CA ALA A 120 3.94 7.17 -2.37
C ALA A 120 3.65 5.75 -2.92
N TYR A 121 2.54 5.14 -2.50
CA TYR A 121 2.11 3.86 -3.03
C TYR A 121 1.70 3.93 -4.50
N LEU A 122 0.94 4.96 -4.91
CA LEU A 122 0.56 5.18 -6.32
C LEU A 122 1.77 5.37 -7.24
N GLN A 123 2.83 6.03 -6.74
CA GLN A 123 4.11 6.13 -7.44
C GLN A 123 4.79 4.75 -7.55
N ALA A 124 4.83 3.99 -6.47
CA ALA A 124 5.47 2.67 -6.45
C ALA A 124 4.81 1.65 -7.39
N VAL A 125 3.49 1.74 -7.58
CA VAL A 125 2.73 0.83 -8.47
C VAL A 125 2.51 1.42 -9.88
N GLY A 126 3.04 2.61 -10.17
CA GLY A 126 3.06 3.20 -11.51
C GLY A 126 1.77 3.92 -11.93
N VAL A 127 0.81 4.13 -11.04
CA VAL A 127 -0.37 4.97 -11.32
C VAL A 127 0.02 6.43 -11.45
N ILE A 128 1.02 6.86 -10.67
CA ILE A 128 1.63 8.19 -10.77
C ILE A 128 3.08 8.05 -11.23
N ASN A 129 3.43 8.69 -12.32
CA ASN A 129 4.82 8.87 -12.75
C ASN A 129 5.34 10.20 -12.18
N ALA A 130 6.15 10.12 -11.13
CA ALA A 130 6.74 11.29 -10.45
C ALA A 130 8.20 11.53 -10.83
N HIS A 131 8.69 10.96 -11.92
CA HIS A 131 10.03 11.23 -12.41
C HIS A 131 10.15 12.68 -12.89
N SER A 132 11.27 13.35 -12.55
CA SER A 132 11.55 14.69 -13.05
C SER A 132 11.58 14.71 -14.58
N PRO A 133 11.24 15.83 -15.24
CA PRO A 133 11.28 15.92 -16.70
C PRO A 133 12.65 15.56 -17.31
N THR A 134 13.73 15.74 -16.54
CA THR A 134 15.11 15.41 -16.96
C THR A 134 15.51 13.98 -16.70
N CYS A 135 14.69 13.20 -16.01
CA CYS A 135 14.96 11.80 -15.74
C CYS A 135 14.71 10.95 -16.99
N TYR A 136 15.63 10.03 -17.31
CA TYR A 136 15.47 9.11 -18.43
C TYR A 136 14.18 8.25 -18.36
N ARG A 137 13.63 8.08 -17.15
CA ARG A 137 12.36 7.36 -16.93
C ARG A 137 11.11 8.23 -17.08
N ALA A 138 11.23 9.54 -17.21
CA ALA A 138 10.07 10.42 -17.33
C ALA A 138 9.18 10.09 -18.52
N GLY A 139 9.79 9.63 -19.64
CA GLY A 139 9.10 9.18 -20.85
C GLY A 139 8.79 7.69 -20.91
N ALA A 140 9.22 6.90 -19.92
CA ALA A 140 9.03 5.46 -19.95
C ALA A 140 7.54 5.10 -19.83
N VAL A 141 7.10 4.16 -20.66
CA VAL A 141 5.78 3.52 -20.52
C VAL A 141 5.80 2.72 -19.22
N PRO A 142 4.68 2.66 -18.47
CA PRO A 142 4.62 1.88 -17.25
C PRO A 142 5.09 0.44 -17.48
N LEU A 143 5.91 -0.07 -16.56
CA LEU A 143 6.43 -1.44 -16.60
C LEU A 143 5.34 -2.50 -16.35
N TYR A 144 4.14 -2.09 -16.01
CA TYR A 144 3.00 -2.96 -15.79
C TYR A 144 1.97 -2.76 -16.89
N PRO A 145 1.51 -3.85 -17.54
CA PRO A 145 0.40 -3.74 -18.47
C PRO A 145 -0.81 -3.19 -17.70
N THR A 146 -1.43 -2.14 -18.23
CA THR A 146 -2.75 -1.71 -17.75
C THR A 146 -3.67 -2.93 -17.77
N PRO A 147 -4.48 -3.16 -16.71
CA PRO A 147 -5.50 -4.19 -16.77
C PRO A 147 -6.34 -3.94 -18.04
N ARG A 148 -6.41 -4.93 -18.92
CA ARG A 148 -7.34 -4.85 -20.04
C ARG A 148 -8.75 -4.90 -19.46
N PRO A 149 -9.68 -4.12 -20.01
CA PRO A 149 -11.07 -4.14 -19.56
C PRO A 149 -11.69 -5.52 -19.64
#